data_b368238e28ea8831fa644638ae84b6c6
#
_entry.id   b368238e28ea8831fa644638ae84b6c6
#
_cell.length_a   1.000
_cell.length_b   1.000
_cell.length_c   1.000
_cell.angle_alpha   90.00
_cell.angle_beta   90.00
_cell.angle_gamma   90.00
#
_symmetry.space_group_name_H-M   'P 1'
#
loop_
_entity.id
_entity.type
_entity.pdbx_description
1 polymer ?
#
loop_
_entity_poly.entity_id
_entity_poly.type
_entity_poly.pdbx_seq_one_letter_code
_entity_poly.pdbx_strand_id
1 'polypeptide(L)'
;MNAIRLKHRPARHGLAAVALAICASAAHADTIDFAAPLNGWRNSAGDEARYTQDVHYPAVAVSTPEGQSVNALIAGHIKSAPKAKAGTSVGTLVVNGTPMPQRIEEDGTFSRPFAFGAGSNGVELRTGDGTRKRVQFYDAYANKTHARLRIVLAWDTDGTDLDLHVVSPDGVHTYYADRVAPNGGALDVDVTTGYGPEIYSSAAPLHGTYLVYVNYYGSGNSGSDMTVAQITIITDEGTPNEKSETIRAPMRKAGELTLVKRFTIP
;
A
#
# COMPACT_ATOMS: atom_id res chain seq x y z
N MET A 1 -67.78 53.52 41.55
CA MET A 1 -67.87 52.49 40.50
C MET A 1 -66.80 52.81 39.43
N ASN A 2 -65.62 52.18 39.54
CA ASN A 2 -64.45 52.44 38.66
C ASN A 2 -64.39 51.36 37.62
N ALA A 3 -64.48 51.75 36.33
CA ALA A 3 -64.33 50.88 35.18
C ALA A 3 -62.90 50.77 34.79
N ILE A 4 -62.35 49.59 34.86
CA ILE A 4 -60.96 49.26 34.41
C ILE A 4 -60.97 49.02 32.90
N ARG A 5 -60.27 49.87 32.15
CA ARG A 5 -60.04 49.70 30.73
C ARG A 5 -58.81 48.77 30.50
N LEU A 6 -59.01 47.59 29.95
CA LEU A 6 -57.96 46.71 29.44
C LEU A 6 -57.50 47.21 28.09
N LYS A 7 -56.19 47.50 27.97
CA LYS A 7 -55.56 47.83 26.73
C LYS A 7 -55.06 46.51 26.11
N HIS A 8 -55.61 46.14 24.95
CA HIS A 8 -55.09 45.10 24.09
C HIS A 8 -53.84 45.58 23.42
N ARG A 9 -52.68 44.82 23.57
CA ARG A 9 -51.50 44.97 22.78
C ARG A 9 -51.56 43.94 21.64
N PRO A 10 -51.26 44.30 20.37
CA PRO A 10 -51.22 43.34 19.29
C PRO A 10 -49.89 42.51 19.38
N ALA A 11 -50.05 41.21 19.31
CA ALA A 11 -48.90 40.28 19.19
C ALA A 11 -48.27 40.44 17.81
N ARG A 12 -46.98 40.81 17.80
CA ARG A 12 -46.16 40.78 16.59
C ARG A 12 -45.68 39.33 16.36
N HIS A 13 -46.22 38.68 15.36
CA HIS A 13 -45.73 37.42 14.87
C HIS A 13 -44.48 37.69 14.06
N GLY A 14 -43.30 37.44 14.63
CA GLY A 14 -42.03 37.43 13.90
C GLY A 14 -41.95 36.13 13.11
N LEU A 15 -42.03 36.22 11.80
CA LEU A 15 -41.61 35.11 10.93
C LEU A 15 -40.09 34.94 11.05
N ALA A 16 -39.65 33.88 11.71
CA ALA A 16 -38.28 33.44 11.64
C ALA A 16 -38.08 32.72 10.31
N ALA A 17 -37.40 33.38 9.36
CA ALA A 17 -36.94 32.73 8.13
C ALA A 17 -35.78 31.79 8.49
N VAL A 18 -36.05 30.49 8.51
CA VAL A 18 -35.03 29.48 8.60
C VAL A 18 -34.35 29.43 7.23
N ALA A 19 -33.16 30.02 7.12
CA ALA A 19 -32.30 29.87 5.97
C ALA A 19 -31.73 28.45 5.97
N LEU A 20 -32.29 27.59 5.14
CA LEU A 20 -31.75 26.25 4.87
C LEU A 20 -30.45 26.44 4.06
N ALA A 21 -29.31 26.39 4.73
CA ALA A 21 -28.02 26.34 4.06
C ALA A 21 -27.90 24.95 3.39
N ILE A 22 -28.21 24.90 2.10
CA ILE A 22 -27.90 23.75 1.26
C ILE A 22 -26.37 23.75 1.12
N CYS A 23 -25.69 22.93 1.92
CA CYS A 23 -24.32 22.56 1.65
C CYS A 23 -24.33 21.76 0.33
N ALA A 24 -24.13 22.45 -0.78
CA ALA A 24 -23.74 21.82 -2.03
C ALA A 24 -22.38 21.18 -1.76
N SER A 25 -22.38 19.87 -1.46
CA SER A 25 -21.18 19.07 -1.57
C SER A 25 -20.78 19.15 -3.03
N ALA A 26 -19.76 19.98 -3.33
CA ALA A 26 -19.11 19.95 -4.62
C ALA A 26 -18.66 18.50 -4.82
N ALA A 27 -19.29 17.81 -5.76
CA ALA A 27 -18.80 16.54 -6.24
C ALA A 27 -17.42 16.85 -6.83
N HIS A 28 -16.38 16.60 -6.05
CA HIS A 28 -15.02 16.63 -6.56
C HIS A 28 -14.99 15.54 -7.62
N ALA A 29 -14.91 15.94 -8.88
CA ALA A 29 -14.66 15.00 -9.97
C ALA A 29 -13.45 14.15 -9.53
N ASP A 30 -13.62 12.83 -9.51
CA ASP A 30 -12.56 11.89 -9.16
C ASP A 30 -11.32 12.23 -9.99
N THR A 31 -10.33 12.85 -9.34
CA THR A 31 -9.09 13.26 -10.00
C THR A 31 -8.12 12.11 -10.13
N ILE A 32 -8.31 11.05 -9.32
CA ILE A 32 -7.50 9.82 -9.35
C ILE A 32 -8.38 8.71 -9.92
N ASP A 33 -7.93 8.10 -11.01
CA ASP A 33 -8.55 6.90 -11.58
C ASP A 33 -7.61 5.72 -11.38
N PHE A 34 -8.07 4.66 -10.70
CA PHE A 34 -7.39 3.39 -10.68
C PHE A 34 -7.80 2.57 -11.90
N ALA A 35 -6.83 2.14 -12.69
CA ALA A 35 -7.05 1.13 -13.69
C ALA A 35 -7.27 -0.22 -12.99
N ALA A 36 -8.16 -1.05 -13.53
CA ALA A 36 -8.25 -2.42 -13.08
C ALA A 36 -6.88 -3.10 -13.27
N PRO A 37 -6.34 -3.78 -12.26
CA PRO A 37 -5.08 -4.49 -12.46
C PRO A 37 -5.24 -5.52 -13.55
N LEU A 38 -4.25 -5.62 -14.37
CA LEU A 38 -4.06 -6.75 -15.26
C LEU A 38 -4.01 -7.99 -14.34
N ASN A 39 -4.95 -8.89 -14.39
CA ASN A 39 -5.04 -10.14 -13.64
C ASN A 39 -6.01 -10.18 -12.44
N GLY A 40 -7.13 -9.49 -12.53
CA GLY A 40 -8.27 -9.88 -11.71
C GLY A 40 -8.50 -9.14 -10.41
N TRP A 41 -8.97 -7.92 -10.52
CA TRP A 41 -9.61 -7.26 -9.40
C TRP A 41 -11.11 -7.45 -9.44
N ARG A 42 -11.68 -7.62 -8.25
CA ARG A 42 -13.08 -7.30 -8.02
C ARG A 42 -13.17 -6.02 -7.21
N ASN A 43 -13.85 -5.04 -7.73
CA ASN A 43 -14.28 -3.91 -6.94
C ASN A 43 -15.38 -4.38 -5.97
N SER A 44 -15.15 -4.32 -4.67
CA SER A 44 -16.15 -4.68 -3.65
C SER A 44 -17.25 -3.61 -3.51
N ALA A 45 -17.12 -2.47 -4.18
CA ALA A 45 -18.10 -1.38 -4.13
C ALA A 45 -19.33 -1.58 -5.04
N GLY A 46 -19.51 -2.78 -5.59
CA GLY A 46 -20.73 -3.16 -6.31
C GLY A 46 -20.66 -3.13 -7.82
N ASP A 47 -19.50 -2.85 -8.41
CA ASP A 47 -19.32 -3.05 -9.84
C ASP A 47 -19.37 -4.54 -10.18
N GLU A 48 -20.33 -4.95 -11.00
CA GLU A 48 -20.51 -6.32 -11.46
C GLU A 48 -19.42 -6.79 -12.44
N ALA A 49 -18.47 -5.95 -12.79
CA ALA A 49 -17.35 -6.31 -13.65
C ALA A 49 -16.48 -7.37 -12.96
N ARG A 50 -16.76 -8.61 -13.29
CA ARG A 50 -15.98 -9.77 -12.85
C ARG A 50 -14.74 -9.89 -13.71
N TYR A 51 -13.62 -9.40 -13.21
CA TYR A 51 -12.33 -9.72 -13.81
C TYR A 51 -11.95 -11.12 -13.32
N THR A 52 -11.99 -12.10 -14.19
CA THR A 52 -11.73 -13.52 -13.89
C THR A 52 -10.30 -13.92 -14.22
N GLN A 53 -9.32 -13.11 -13.92
CA GLN A 53 -7.95 -13.54 -14.09
C GLN A 53 -7.37 -13.99 -12.75
N ASP A 54 -6.74 -15.16 -12.77
CA ASP A 54 -6.01 -15.69 -11.64
C ASP A 54 -4.79 -14.81 -11.37
N VAL A 55 -4.72 -14.25 -10.18
CA VAL A 55 -3.57 -13.47 -9.73
C VAL A 55 -2.61 -14.44 -9.04
N HIS A 56 -1.45 -14.65 -9.64
CA HIS A 56 -0.42 -15.52 -9.09
C HIS A 56 0.68 -14.66 -8.47
N TYR A 57 1.04 -14.97 -7.24
CA TYR A 57 2.10 -14.29 -6.51
C TYR A 57 3.26 -15.24 -6.24
N PRO A 58 4.49 -14.88 -6.64
CA PRO A 58 5.65 -15.71 -6.36
C PRO A 58 6.00 -15.75 -4.87
N ALA A 59 5.57 -14.73 -4.14
CA ALA A 59 5.88 -14.56 -2.73
C ALA A 59 5.13 -15.51 -1.77
N VAL A 60 4.19 -16.25 -2.24
CA VAL A 60 3.65 -17.39 -1.50
C VAL A 60 4.17 -18.60 -2.23
N ALA A 61 4.72 -19.58 -1.54
CA ALA A 61 5.27 -20.81 -2.11
C ALA A 61 4.23 -21.61 -2.92
N VAL A 62 3.59 -20.95 -3.83
CA VAL A 62 2.67 -21.49 -4.81
C VAL A 62 3.45 -21.51 -6.11
N SER A 63 3.70 -22.67 -6.63
CA SER A 63 4.26 -22.82 -7.97
C SER A 63 3.35 -22.09 -8.96
N THR A 64 3.82 -20.95 -9.45
CA THR A 64 3.16 -20.24 -10.53
C THR A 64 3.36 -21.05 -11.80
N PRO A 65 2.32 -21.42 -12.53
CA PRO A 65 2.48 -22.09 -13.83
C PRO A 65 3.36 -21.25 -14.75
N GLU A 66 4.18 -21.94 -15.53
CA GLU A 66 5.09 -21.30 -16.49
C GLU A 66 4.31 -20.37 -17.44
N GLY A 67 4.81 -19.14 -17.63
CA GLY A 67 4.21 -18.15 -18.52
C GLY A 67 3.09 -17.30 -17.91
N GLN A 68 2.74 -17.46 -16.64
CA GLN A 68 1.77 -16.59 -15.97
C GLN A 68 2.43 -15.40 -15.27
N SER A 69 1.73 -14.26 -15.26
CA SER A 69 2.19 -13.07 -14.54
C SER A 69 2.25 -13.33 -13.03
N VAL A 70 3.37 -13.00 -12.46
CA VAL A 70 3.70 -13.31 -11.06
C VAL A 70 3.18 -12.27 -10.07
N ASN A 71 2.86 -11.05 -10.52
CA ASN A 71 2.40 -9.95 -9.68
C ASN A 71 1.18 -9.26 -10.28
N ALA A 72 0.28 -8.79 -9.41
CA ALA A 72 -0.72 -7.82 -9.83
C ALA A 72 -0.07 -6.44 -9.99
N LEU A 73 -0.58 -5.65 -10.91
CA LEU A 73 -0.13 -4.29 -11.16
C LEU A 73 -1.17 -3.31 -10.63
N ILE A 74 -0.84 -2.58 -9.56
CA ILE A 74 -1.58 -1.38 -9.18
C ILE A 74 -1.23 -0.31 -10.20
N ALA A 75 -2.20 0.19 -10.94
CA ALA A 75 -2.00 1.21 -11.94
C ALA A 75 -3.14 2.22 -11.94
N GLY A 76 -2.86 3.42 -12.42
CA GLY A 76 -3.88 4.46 -12.55
C GLY A 76 -3.33 5.74 -13.13
N HIS A 77 -4.18 6.76 -13.09
CA HIS A 77 -3.87 8.07 -13.63
C HIS A 77 -4.49 9.17 -12.76
N ILE A 78 -3.75 10.26 -12.56
CA ILE A 78 -4.18 11.47 -11.88
C ILE A 78 -4.44 12.55 -12.94
N LYS A 79 -5.71 12.91 -13.16
CA LYS A 79 -6.14 13.86 -14.21
C LYS A 79 -5.54 15.25 -14.07
N SER A 80 -5.16 15.63 -12.85
CA SER A 80 -4.57 16.92 -12.54
C SER A 80 -3.33 16.71 -11.68
N ALA A 81 -2.37 15.96 -12.21
CA ALA A 81 -1.12 15.71 -11.49
C ALA A 81 -0.44 17.05 -11.16
N PRO A 82 0.02 17.24 -9.92
CA PRO A 82 0.80 18.41 -9.58
C PRO A 82 2.02 18.46 -10.50
N LYS A 83 2.20 19.55 -11.25
CA LYS A 83 3.41 19.71 -12.06
C LYS A 83 4.60 19.81 -11.12
N ALA A 84 5.32 18.73 -10.96
CA ALA A 84 6.60 18.76 -10.26
C ALA A 84 7.57 19.64 -11.05
N LYS A 85 8.42 20.39 -10.32
CA LYS A 85 9.45 21.22 -10.95
C LYS A 85 10.50 20.43 -11.74
N ALA A 86 10.48 19.13 -11.67
CA ALA A 86 11.46 18.21 -12.25
C ALA A 86 10.83 16.84 -12.59
N GLY A 87 9.83 16.84 -13.44
CA GLY A 87 9.42 15.62 -14.16
C GLY A 87 8.52 14.65 -13.41
N THR A 88 8.84 14.24 -12.21
CA THR A 88 8.06 13.26 -11.44
C THR A 88 7.66 13.80 -10.08
N SER A 89 6.53 13.36 -9.55
CA SER A 89 6.11 13.66 -8.18
C SER A 89 5.95 12.35 -7.38
N VAL A 90 5.95 12.48 -6.05
CA VAL A 90 5.80 11.32 -5.16
C VAL A 90 4.50 11.44 -4.39
N GLY A 91 3.66 10.43 -4.52
CA GLY A 91 2.49 10.22 -3.69
C GLY A 91 2.76 9.20 -2.59
N THR A 92 1.73 8.90 -1.80
CA THR A 92 1.73 7.81 -0.84
C THR A 92 0.70 6.78 -1.27
N LEU A 93 1.18 5.59 -1.61
CA LEU A 93 0.32 4.42 -1.83
C LEU A 93 0.16 3.69 -0.51
N VAL A 94 -1.07 3.40 -0.12
CA VAL A 94 -1.37 2.62 1.09
C VAL A 94 -2.06 1.33 0.66
N VAL A 95 -1.43 0.20 0.89
CA VAL A 95 -2.00 -1.12 0.58
C VAL A 95 -2.22 -1.86 1.88
N ASN A 96 -3.47 -2.25 2.16
CA ASN A 96 -3.85 -2.96 3.39
C ASN A 96 -3.32 -2.29 4.68
N GLY A 97 -3.32 -0.95 4.70
CA GLY A 97 -2.81 -0.18 5.84
C GLY A 97 -1.31 0.11 5.82
N THR A 98 -0.53 -0.51 4.93
CA THR A 98 0.92 -0.26 4.81
C THR A 98 1.18 0.88 3.84
N PRO A 99 1.68 2.05 4.29
CA PRO A 99 2.03 3.18 3.44
C PRO A 99 3.40 2.96 2.81
N MET A 100 3.53 3.36 1.55
CA MET A 100 4.78 3.35 0.80
C MET A 100 4.83 4.52 -0.19
N PRO A 101 6.00 5.04 -0.55
CA PRO A 101 6.12 6.05 -1.59
C PRO A 101 5.69 5.51 -2.96
N GLN A 102 5.03 6.34 -3.75
CA GLN A 102 4.59 6.02 -5.11
C GLN A 102 5.04 7.10 -6.08
N ARG A 103 5.84 6.73 -7.05
CA ARG A 103 6.19 7.60 -8.18
C ARG A 103 4.94 7.90 -9.00
N ILE A 104 4.77 9.15 -9.36
CA ILE A 104 3.74 9.65 -10.27
C ILE A 104 4.50 10.31 -11.42
N GLU A 105 4.30 9.84 -12.64
CA GLU A 105 4.94 10.33 -13.83
C GLU A 105 4.40 11.74 -14.22
N GLU A 106 5.11 12.43 -15.11
CA GLU A 106 4.72 13.80 -15.55
C GLU A 106 3.33 13.86 -16.14
N ASP A 107 2.90 12.81 -16.82
CA ASP A 107 1.56 12.69 -17.40
C ASP A 107 0.49 12.30 -16.38
N GLY A 108 0.85 12.10 -15.11
CA GLY A 108 -0.05 11.70 -14.04
C GLY A 108 -0.22 10.19 -13.92
N THR A 109 0.41 9.38 -14.74
CA THR A 109 0.35 7.93 -14.62
C THR A 109 1.13 7.44 -13.40
N PHE A 110 0.67 6.35 -12.81
CA PHE A 110 1.39 5.63 -11.77
C PHE A 110 1.18 4.13 -11.95
N SER A 111 2.19 3.36 -11.60
CA SER A 111 2.10 1.89 -11.60
C SER A 111 3.05 1.30 -10.57
N ARG A 112 2.66 0.14 -10.03
CA ARG A 112 3.46 -0.61 -9.07
C ARG A 112 3.06 -2.08 -9.05
N PRO A 113 3.99 -3.00 -9.25
CA PRO A 113 3.77 -4.41 -8.94
C PRO A 113 3.53 -4.59 -7.44
N PHE A 114 2.57 -5.41 -7.07
CA PHE A 114 2.28 -5.70 -5.67
C PHE A 114 1.74 -7.11 -5.49
N ALA A 115 2.25 -7.83 -4.50
CA ALA A 115 1.80 -9.16 -4.11
C ALA A 115 0.64 -9.03 -3.10
N PHE A 116 -0.60 -9.14 -3.57
CA PHE A 116 -1.77 -9.06 -2.72
C PHE A 116 -2.02 -10.35 -1.94
N GLY A 117 -2.60 -10.21 -0.75
CA GLY A 117 -3.19 -11.32 -0.01
C GLY A 117 -4.48 -11.83 -0.66
N ALA A 118 -4.89 -13.07 -0.39
CA ALA A 118 -6.21 -13.56 -0.77
C ALA A 118 -7.30 -12.82 0.00
N GLY A 119 -8.48 -12.70 -0.60
CA GLY A 119 -9.63 -12.05 0.03
C GLY A 119 -9.70 -10.55 -0.21
N SER A 120 -10.15 -9.80 0.80
CA SER A 120 -10.38 -8.35 0.70
C SER A 120 -9.09 -7.57 0.81
N ASN A 121 -8.84 -6.67 -0.16
CA ASN A 121 -7.68 -5.81 -0.20
C ASN A 121 -8.11 -4.35 -0.38
N GLY A 122 -7.44 -3.43 0.30
CA GLY A 122 -7.66 -2.00 0.19
C GLY A 122 -6.43 -1.31 -0.41
N VAL A 123 -6.65 -0.47 -1.40
CA VAL A 123 -5.60 0.36 -2.01
C VAL A 123 -6.03 1.82 -1.98
N GLU A 124 -5.18 2.68 -1.45
CA GLU A 124 -5.43 4.13 -1.41
C GLU A 124 -4.22 4.86 -1.95
N LEU A 125 -4.41 5.77 -2.89
CA LEU A 125 -3.40 6.74 -3.30
C LEU A 125 -3.71 8.09 -2.69
N ARG A 126 -2.69 8.71 -2.10
CA ARG A 126 -2.70 10.08 -1.54
C ARG A 126 -1.66 10.91 -2.24
N THR A 127 -2.04 12.08 -2.71
CA THR A 127 -1.13 13.05 -3.32
C THR A 127 -0.74 14.15 -2.34
N GLY A 128 0.34 14.87 -2.63
CA GLY A 128 0.85 15.90 -1.74
C GLY A 128 -0.08 17.11 -1.54
N ASP A 129 -1.06 17.32 -2.43
CA ASP A 129 -2.10 18.34 -2.31
C ASP A 129 -3.30 17.90 -1.45
N GLY A 130 -3.26 16.70 -0.88
CA GLY A 130 -4.31 16.14 -0.05
C GLY A 130 -5.40 15.39 -0.81
N THR A 131 -5.33 15.32 -2.13
CA THR A 131 -6.24 14.49 -2.93
C THR A 131 -5.99 13.03 -2.61
N ARG A 132 -7.06 12.27 -2.45
CA ARG A 132 -6.98 10.83 -2.14
C ARG A 132 -8.13 10.07 -2.77
N LYS A 133 -7.86 8.85 -3.18
CA LYS A 133 -8.86 7.88 -3.59
C LYS A 133 -8.51 6.51 -3.03
N ARG A 134 -9.52 5.85 -2.52
CA ARG A 134 -9.42 4.47 -2.02
C ARG A 134 -10.32 3.56 -2.84
N VAL A 135 -9.79 2.41 -3.21
CA VAL A 135 -10.53 1.30 -3.80
C VAL A 135 -10.37 0.07 -2.93
N GLN A 136 -11.41 -0.74 -2.88
CA GLN A 136 -11.37 -2.06 -2.26
C GLN A 136 -11.72 -3.09 -3.32
N PHE A 137 -11.05 -4.21 -3.29
CA PHE A 137 -11.31 -5.32 -4.18
C PHE A 137 -11.11 -6.64 -3.45
N TYR A 138 -11.67 -7.65 -4.03
CA TYR A 138 -11.57 -9.00 -3.50
C TYR A 138 -10.73 -9.84 -4.46
N ASP A 139 -9.63 -10.40 -3.98
CA ASP A 139 -8.86 -11.38 -4.74
C ASP A 139 -9.69 -12.66 -4.82
N ALA A 140 -10.15 -12.96 -6.03
CA ALA A 140 -11.08 -14.07 -6.28
C ALA A 140 -10.38 -15.44 -6.37
N TYR A 141 -9.07 -15.51 -6.22
CA TYR A 141 -8.34 -16.76 -6.30
C TYR A 141 -8.60 -17.62 -5.04
N ALA A 142 -9.55 -18.55 -5.15
CA ALA A 142 -10.11 -19.28 -4.02
C ALA A 142 -9.10 -20.25 -3.34
N ASN A 143 -8.07 -20.67 -4.06
CA ASN A 143 -7.09 -21.66 -3.57
C ASN A 143 -5.76 -21.04 -3.14
N LYS A 144 -5.70 -19.73 -3.02
CA LYS A 144 -4.48 -19.02 -2.63
C LYS A 144 -4.17 -19.25 -1.15
N THR A 145 -2.97 -19.70 -0.89
CA THR A 145 -2.49 -19.84 0.48
C THR A 145 -2.27 -18.46 1.09
N HIS A 146 -2.88 -18.21 2.24
CA HIS A 146 -2.69 -16.94 2.96
C HIS A 146 -1.31 -16.87 3.57
N ALA A 147 -0.62 -15.75 3.38
CA ALA A 147 0.57 -15.45 4.16
C ALA A 147 0.20 -15.29 5.64
N ARG A 148 1.06 -15.77 6.52
CA ARG A 148 0.98 -15.54 7.97
C ARG A 148 2.08 -14.60 8.45
N LEU A 149 3.17 -14.57 7.71
CA LEU A 149 4.25 -13.60 7.88
C LEU A 149 4.43 -12.85 6.56
N ARG A 150 4.46 -11.52 6.64
CA ARG A 150 4.80 -10.64 5.53
C ARG A 150 5.78 -9.59 6.00
N ILE A 151 6.81 -9.34 5.22
CA ILE A 151 7.79 -8.28 5.45
C ILE A 151 7.85 -7.44 4.19
N VAL A 152 7.52 -6.15 4.30
CA VAL A 152 7.48 -5.20 3.19
C VAL A 152 8.59 -4.20 3.38
N LEU A 153 9.53 -4.15 2.45
CA LEU A 153 10.56 -3.11 2.35
C LEU A 153 10.11 -2.07 1.33
N ALA A 154 10.09 -0.80 1.70
CA ALA A 154 9.96 0.35 0.80
C ALA A 154 10.99 1.41 1.21
N TRP A 155 11.31 2.36 0.33
CA TRP A 155 12.25 3.45 0.62
C TRP A 155 11.86 4.74 -0.08
N ASP A 156 12.42 5.86 0.35
CA ASP A 156 11.96 7.21 -0.01
C ASP A 156 12.68 7.86 -1.19
N THR A 157 13.64 7.16 -1.81
CA THR A 157 14.41 7.72 -2.93
C THR A 157 14.13 7.03 -4.25
N ASP A 158 14.16 7.83 -5.29
CA ASP A 158 14.08 7.40 -6.68
C ASP A 158 15.43 6.86 -7.16
N GLY A 159 15.42 5.91 -8.09
CA GLY A 159 16.62 5.40 -8.74
C GLY A 159 17.62 4.69 -7.82
N THR A 160 17.28 4.45 -6.56
CA THR A 160 18.08 3.68 -5.61
C THR A 160 17.65 2.23 -5.58
N ASP A 161 18.59 1.39 -5.18
CA ASP A 161 18.45 -0.06 -5.12
C ASP A 161 18.72 -0.54 -3.69
N LEU A 162 17.66 -1.00 -3.00
CA LEU A 162 17.71 -1.58 -1.68
C LEU A 162 17.15 -3.00 -1.72
N ASP A 163 17.94 -3.96 -1.25
CA ASP A 163 17.55 -5.36 -1.19
C ASP A 163 17.06 -5.78 0.18
N LEU A 164 15.95 -6.51 0.21
CA LEU A 164 15.45 -7.18 1.39
C LEU A 164 16.12 -8.55 1.56
N HIS A 165 16.73 -8.77 2.71
CA HIS A 165 17.32 -10.05 3.09
C HIS A 165 16.62 -10.58 4.34
N VAL A 166 16.13 -11.80 4.29
CA VAL A 166 15.48 -12.47 5.43
C VAL A 166 16.19 -13.79 5.73
N VAL A 167 16.65 -13.93 6.96
CA VAL A 167 17.18 -15.20 7.46
C VAL A 167 16.16 -15.80 8.41
N SER A 168 15.64 -16.98 8.04
CA SER A 168 14.64 -17.73 8.82
C SER A 168 15.29 -18.54 9.95
N PRO A 169 14.51 -19.08 10.93
CA PRO A 169 15.06 -19.78 12.10
C PRO A 169 15.92 -20.98 11.79
N ASP A 170 15.72 -21.63 10.65
CA ASP A 170 16.52 -22.76 10.15
C ASP A 170 17.82 -22.34 9.46
N GLY A 171 18.10 -21.02 9.41
CA GLY A 171 19.30 -20.44 8.80
C GLY A 171 19.18 -20.23 7.28
N VAL A 172 18.04 -20.52 6.67
CA VAL A 172 17.82 -20.26 5.25
C VAL A 172 17.76 -18.76 5.00
N HIS A 173 18.53 -18.30 4.01
CA HIS A 173 18.64 -16.90 3.62
C HIS A 173 17.90 -16.67 2.30
N THR A 174 16.84 -15.86 2.35
CA THR A 174 16.03 -15.45 1.20
C THR A 174 16.35 -14.02 0.83
N TYR A 175 16.70 -13.78 -0.46
CA TYR A 175 17.10 -12.49 -0.99
C TYR A 175 16.99 -12.52 -2.53
N TYR A 176 17.32 -11.43 -3.24
CA TYR A 176 17.15 -11.30 -4.69
C TYR A 176 17.71 -12.48 -5.53
N ALA A 177 18.85 -13.06 -5.13
CA ALA A 177 19.48 -14.16 -5.86
C ALA A 177 18.94 -15.55 -5.48
N ASP A 178 18.30 -15.71 -4.31
CA ASP A 178 17.64 -16.93 -3.85
C ASP A 178 16.29 -16.57 -3.24
N ARG A 179 15.31 -16.38 -4.11
CA ARG A 179 14.02 -15.81 -3.74
C ARG A 179 13.01 -16.80 -3.16
N VAL A 180 13.24 -18.10 -3.32
CA VAL A 180 12.28 -19.13 -2.86
C VAL A 180 12.98 -20.10 -1.93
N ALA A 181 12.65 -20.02 -0.66
CA ALA A 181 13.20 -20.88 0.37
C ALA A 181 12.51 -22.26 0.41
N PRO A 182 13.25 -23.34 0.71
CA PRO A 182 12.67 -24.68 0.87
C PRO A 182 11.60 -24.77 1.96
N ASN A 183 11.65 -23.89 2.97
CA ASN A 183 10.70 -23.79 4.06
C ASN A 183 9.40 -23.04 3.69
N GLY A 184 9.24 -22.64 2.43
CA GLY A 184 8.04 -21.95 1.93
C GLY A 184 8.06 -20.43 2.09
N GLY A 185 9.13 -19.83 2.59
CA GLY A 185 9.35 -18.40 2.53
C GLY A 185 9.73 -17.96 1.12
N ALA A 186 9.25 -16.80 0.66
CA ALA A 186 9.58 -16.31 -0.68
C ALA A 186 9.59 -14.78 -0.74
N LEU A 187 10.51 -14.25 -1.55
CA LEU A 187 10.58 -12.85 -1.95
C LEU A 187 9.92 -12.69 -3.34
N ASP A 188 9.07 -11.67 -3.51
CA ASP A 188 8.27 -11.51 -4.73
C ASP A 188 9.04 -10.92 -5.91
N VAL A 189 9.57 -9.72 -5.74
CA VAL A 189 10.29 -8.98 -6.79
C VAL A 189 11.59 -8.42 -6.25
N ASP A 190 12.49 -8.14 -7.15
CA ASP A 190 13.70 -7.37 -6.96
C ASP A 190 13.48 -6.02 -7.66
N VAL A 191 13.41 -4.92 -6.88
CA VAL A 191 13.10 -3.57 -7.37
C VAL A 191 14.34 -2.71 -7.33
N THR A 192 14.98 -2.52 -8.48
CA THR A 192 16.23 -1.78 -8.64
C THR A 192 16.07 -0.32 -9.05
N THR A 193 14.82 0.17 -9.18
CA THR A 193 14.49 1.48 -9.79
C THR A 193 14.00 2.54 -8.81
N GLY A 194 14.08 2.28 -7.52
CA GLY A 194 13.64 3.19 -6.46
C GLY A 194 12.26 2.88 -5.88
N TYR A 195 12.05 3.36 -4.66
CA TYR A 195 10.82 3.26 -3.85
C TYR A 195 10.40 1.86 -3.39
N GLY A 196 10.82 0.76 -4.02
CA GLY A 196 10.32 -0.59 -3.74
C GLY A 196 8.88 -0.79 -4.23
N PRO A 197 8.07 -1.65 -3.60
CA PRO A 197 8.44 -2.52 -2.49
C PRO A 197 9.13 -3.80 -2.93
N GLU A 198 9.86 -4.40 -2.00
CA GLU A 198 10.20 -5.81 -1.99
C GLU A 198 9.44 -6.49 -0.86
N ILE A 199 8.81 -7.62 -1.13
CA ILE A 199 7.92 -8.27 -0.19
C ILE A 199 8.34 -9.72 0.01
N TYR A 200 8.76 -10.03 1.24
CA TYR A 200 8.89 -11.41 1.68
C TYR A 200 7.57 -11.89 2.31
N SER A 201 7.17 -13.12 2.03
CA SER A 201 6.03 -13.73 2.69
C SER A 201 6.23 -15.23 2.94
N SER A 202 5.57 -15.73 3.99
CA SER A 202 5.49 -17.15 4.32
C SER A 202 4.10 -17.49 4.80
N ALA A 203 3.54 -18.57 4.26
CA ALA A 203 2.23 -19.08 4.67
C ALA A 203 2.29 -19.89 5.96
N ALA A 204 3.43 -20.53 6.23
CA ALA A 204 3.68 -21.31 7.42
C ALA A 204 5.07 -20.94 7.99
N PRO A 205 5.18 -19.74 8.58
CA PRO A 205 6.45 -19.29 9.10
C PRO A 205 6.91 -20.22 10.24
N LEU A 206 8.21 -20.51 10.25
CA LEU A 206 8.81 -21.34 11.29
C LEU A 206 8.77 -20.63 12.65
N HIS A 207 8.59 -21.39 13.71
CA HIS A 207 8.81 -20.90 15.08
C HIS A 207 10.28 -20.62 15.32
N GLY A 208 10.60 -19.48 15.94
CA GLY A 208 11.97 -19.11 16.23
C GLY A 208 12.32 -17.70 15.75
N THR A 209 13.62 -17.42 15.71
CA THR A 209 14.13 -16.09 15.43
C THR A 209 14.36 -15.84 13.97
N TYR A 210 13.78 -14.76 13.46
CA TYR A 210 14.03 -14.20 12.13
C TYR A 210 14.98 -13.00 12.24
N LEU A 211 15.87 -12.87 11.24
CA LEU A 211 16.72 -11.71 11.07
C LEU A 211 16.36 -11.03 9.75
N VAL A 212 16.13 -9.72 9.81
CA VAL A 212 15.80 -8.91 8.64
C VAL A 212 16.92 -7.91 8.43
N TYR A 213 17.58 -8.02 7.29
CA TYR A 213 18.59 -7.06 6.85
C TYR A 213 18.10 -6.28 5.65
N VAL A 214 18.62 -5.09 5.50
CA VAL A 214 18.52 -4.29 4.28
C VAL A 214 19.93 -4.05 3.76
N ASN A 215 20.15 -4.38 2.50
CA ASN A 215 21.35 -4.01 1.78
C ASN A 215 21.08 -2.76 0.93
N TYR A 216 21.89 -1.73 1.06
CA TYR A 216 21.90 -0.62 0.13
C TYR A 216 22.84 -0.98 -1.02
N TYR A 217 22.30 -1.63 -2.05
CA TYR A 217 23.09 -2.13 -3.17
C TYR A 217 23.69 -0.98 -3.98
N GLY A 218 22.85 0.00 -4.37
CA GLY A 218 23.31 1.09 -5.18
C GLY A 218 22.46 2.35 -5.14
N SER A 219 23.10 3.51 -5.26
CA SER A 219 22.42 4.80 -5.36
C SER A 219 21.87 5.09 -6.77
N GLY A 220 22.24 4.29 -7.76
CA GLY A 220 21.80 4.46 -9.15
C GLY A 220 21.98 5.88 -9.65
N ASN A 221 20.93 6.45 -10.22
CA ASN A 221 20.91 7.83 -10.72
C ASN A 221 20.28 8.82 -9.73
N SER A 222 20.04 8.43 -8.47
CA SER A 222 19.33 9.27 -7.50
C SER A 222 20.06 10.55 -7.12
N GLY A 223 21.38 10.55 -7.25
CA GLY A 223 22.22 11.65 -6.75
C GLY A 223 22.19 11.80 -5.22
N SER A 224 21.56 10.87 -4.50
CA SER A 224 21.48 10.85 -3.05
C SER A 224 22.35 9.75 -2.48
N ASP A 225 23.22 10.12 -1.53
CA ASP A 225 24.04 9.14 -0.81
C ASP A 225 23.26 8.44 0.32
N MET A 226 22.07 8.94 0.66
CA MET A 226 21.26 8.43 1.75
C MET A 226 19.83 8.19 1.30
N THR A 227 19.26 7.07 1.75
CA THR A 227 17.85 6.74 1.62
C THR A 227 17.30 6.22 2.95
N VAL A 228 16.01 6.37 3.18
CA VAL A 228 15.35 5.82 4.38
C VAL A 228 14.54 4.59 3.99
N ALA A 229 15.03 3.44 4.43
CA ALA A 229 14.30 2.19 4.34
C ALA A 229 13.13 2.19 5.34
N GLN A 230 11.95 1.81 4.90
CA GLN A 230 10.79 1.54 5.75
C GLN A 230 10.45 0.06 5.65
N ILE A 231 10.54 -0.64 6.77
CA ILE A 231 10.24 -2.07 6.86
C ILE A 231 8.96 -2.24 7.67
N THR A 232 7.95 -2.85 7.08
CA THR A 232 6.71 -3.23 7.77
C THR A 232 6.66 -4.74 7.91
N ILE A 233 6.59 -5.23 9.15
CA ILE A 233 6.51 -6.65 9.48
C ILE A 233 5.09 -6.93 9.97
N ILE A 234 4.41 -7.85 9.31
CA ILE A 234 3.05 -8.29 9.63
C ILE A 234 3.11 -9.76 10.01
N THR A 235 2.72 -10.07 11.23
CA THR A 235 2.61 -11.44 11.74
C THR A 235 1.15 -11.81 11.94
N ASP A 236 0.83 -13.08 11.84
CA ASP A 236 -0.53 -13.62 11.90
C ASP A 236 -1.49 -12.94 10.91
N GLU A 237 -0.96 -12.56 9.72
CA GLU A 237 -1.70 -11.82 8.69
C GLU A 237 -3.06 -12.46 8.38
N GLY A 238 -4.10 -11.64 8.34
CA GLY A 238 -5.47 -12.05 8.07
C GLY A 238 -6.15 -12.82 9.20
N THR A 239 -5.62 -12.75 10.43
CA THR A 239 -6.25 -13.36 11.62
C THR A 239 -6.63 -12.28 12.65
N PRO A 240 -7.47 -12.61 13.65
CA PRO A 240 -7.73 -11.72 14.78
C PRO A 240 -6.50 -11.36 15.63
N ASN A 241 -5.40 -12.12 15.47
CA ASN A 241 -4.13 -11.91 16.18
C ASN A 241 -3.09 -11.14 15.35
N GLU A 242 -3.48 -10.64 14.19
CA GLU A 242 -2.59 -9.88 13.32
C GLU A 242 -1.91 -8.73 14.06
N LYS A 243 -0.60 -8.66 13.91
CA LYS A 243 0.22 -7.57 14.44
C LYS A 243 1.05 -6.98 13.32
N SER A 244 1.15 -5.67 13.30
CA SER A 244 1.98 -4.93 12.34
C SER A 244 2.94 -4.01 13.08
N GLU A 245 4.21 -4.06 12.71
CA GLU A 245 5.26 -3.17 13.21
C GLU A 245 5.96 -2.52 12.02
N THR A 246 6.15 -1.19 12.08
CA THR A 246 6.90 -0.45 11.05
C THR A 246 8.16 0.15 11.65
N ILE A 247 9.30 -0.10 10.99
CA ILE A 247 10.63 0.36 11.37
C ILE A 247 11.14 1.25 10.24
N ARG A 248 11.85 2.32 10.59
CA ARG A 248 12.56 3.16 9.64
C ARG A 248 14.04 3.13 9.94
N ALA A 249 14.85 2.87 8.93
CA ALA A 249 16.30 2.78 9.04
C ALA A 249 16.95 3.66 7.96
N PRO A 250 17.77 4.66 8.36
CA PRO A 250 18.55 5.44 7.41
C PRO A 250 19.69 4.56 6.87
N MET A 251 19.73 4.38 5.56
CA MET A 251 20.80 3.74 4.79
C MET A 251 21.69 4.85 4.25
N ARG A 252 22.96 4.89 4.67
CA ARG A 252 23.80 6.08 4.51
C ARG A 252 24.65 6.09 3.26
N LYS A 253 24.95 4.91 2.72
CA LYS A 253 25.76 4.78 1.50
C LYS A 253 25.60 3.41 0.86
N ALA A 254 25.81 3.36 -0.44
CA ALA A 254 25.87 2.11 -1.17
C ALA A 254 26.93 1.14 -0.59
N GLY A 255 26.60 -0.13 -0.55
CA GLY A 255 27.38 -1.20 0.07
C GLY A 255 27.09 -1.42 1.55
N GLU A 256 26.22 -0.61 2.19
CA GLU A 256 25.82 -0.82 3.58
C GLU A 256 24.84 -2.00 3.69
N LEU A 257 25.17 -2.98 4.54
CA LEU A 257 24.29 -4.05 4.95
C LEU A 257 23.93 -3.88 6.44
N THR A 258 22.67 -3.63 6.74
CA THR A 258 22.20 -3.30 8.08
C THR A 258 21.20 -4.33 8.59
N LEU A 259 21.45 -4.91 9.78
CA LEU A 259 20.43 -5.66 10.52
C LEU A 259 19.40 -4.67 11.05
N VAL A 260 18.23 -4.60 10.42
CA VAL A 260 17.17 -3.64 10.78
C VAL A 260 16.22 -4.18 11.82
N LYS A 261 16.04 -5.49 11.87
CA LYS A 261 15.18 -6.14 12.88
C LYS A 261 15.57 -7.58 13.15
N ARG A 262 15.44 -7.93 14.44
CA ARG A 262 15.39 -9.29 14.93
C ARG A 262 14.06 -9.48 15.65
N PHE A 263 13.30 -10.52 15.30
CA PHE A 263 12.03 -10.85 15.96
C PHE A 263 11.85 -12.35 16.05
N THR A 264 10.94 -12.79 16.93
CA THR A 264 10.69 -14.22 17.18
C THR A 264 9.21 -14.51 16.95
N ILE A 265 8.93 -15.56 16.18
CA ILE A 265 7.61 -16.18 16.09
C ILE A 265 7.55 -17.27 17.16
N PRO A 266 6.53 -17.19 18.07
CA PRO A 266 6.38 -18.09 19.22
C PRO A 266 6.21 -19.55 18.83
#